data_f62256db5f8d579efa267f49da06260b
#
_entry.id   f62256db5f8d579efa267f49da06260b
#
_cell.length_a   1.000
_cell.length_b   1.000
_cell.length_c   1.000
_cell.angle_alpha   90.00
_cell.angle_beta   90.00
_cell.angle_gamma   90.00
#
_symmetry.space_group_name_H-M   'P 1'
#
loop_
_entity.id
_entity.type
_entity.pdbx_description
1 polymer ?
#
loop_
_entity_poly.entity_id
_entity_poly.type
_entity_poly.pdbx_seq_one_letter_code
_entity_poly.pdbx_strand_id
1 'polypeptide(L)'
;MILSIIVNIKNLEDLVEKCVNSISYSLRNCDPNDYEVLLIDDNSTDRTENILKKYVNHHPSFHYNKVFFNNVGKARKYAISLCKGDYITFIDGDDFFSDFDMLDIFTILNKEEPDLFITKIQEVFNEKQIIKEQGKIEYKTESKDEIISEFLIHKKFQAHLCSKFFLRAIMLKIEFPDVFCYEDAFFFPKYLNLSNKFLYSDNILYNYIKHQGSLSNNLSKEKIELMAKAILSMQEIFPEKYINLNISHCIIHLYKYKTELSSDTVNKLKDKINKINLINFIFDKSIKISIKKRYLRIKFIK
;
A
#
# COMPACT_ATOMS: atom_id res chain seq x y z
N MET A 1 -7.57 21.39 -7.62
CA MET A 1 -7.41 20.64 -6.34
C MET A 1 -6.27 19.66 -6.52
N ILE A 2 -5.28 19.72 -5.63
CA ILE A 2 -4.04 18.94 -5.77
C ILE A 2 -4.20 17.52 -5.21
N LEU A 3 -4.78 17.39 -4.00
CA LEU A 3 -4.75 16.13 -3.27
C LEU A 3 -6.09 15.71 -2.70
N SER A 4 -6.47 14.45 -2.89
CA SER A 4 -7.50 13.75 -2.12
C SER A 4 -6.84 12.80 -1.12
N ILE A 5 -7.14 12.94 0.17
CA ILE A 5 -6.67 12.06 1.25
C ILE A 5 -7.83 11.13 1.62
N ILE A 6 -7.66 9.83 1.39
CA ILE A 6 -8.65 8.81 1.74
C ILE A 6 -8.28 8.22 3.10
N VAL A 7 -9.20 8.29 4.06
CA VAL A 7 -9.07 7.67 5.38
C VAL A 7 -10.05 6.52 5.50
N ASN A 8 -9.55 5.28 5.60
CA ASN A 8 -10.39 4.09 5.82
C ASN A 8 -10.57 3.85 7.31
N ILE A 9 -11.81 3.71 7.74
CA ILE A 9 -12.15 3.73 9.16
C ILE A 9 -13.19 2.62 9.45
N LYS A 10 -12.95 1.87 10.54
CA LYS A 10 -13.93 0.93 11.08
C LYS A 10 -13.64 0.62 12.54
N ASN A 11 -14.56 1.00 13.46
CA ASN A 11 -14.46 0.74 14.90
C ASN A 11 -13.10 1.17 15.48
N LEU A 12 -12.81 2.47 15.42
CA LEU A 12 -11.53 3.07 15.81
C LEU A 12 -11.73 4.22 16.81
N GLU A 13 -12.72 4.14 17.72
CA GLU A 13 -13.03 5.22 18.64
C GLU A 13 -11.84 5.70 19.48
N ASP A 14 -10.88 4.84 19.79
CA ASP A 14 -9.69 5.16 20.58
C ASP A 14 -8.49 5.65 19.75
N LEU A 15 -8.52 5.49 18.42
CA LEU A 15 -7.36 5.75 17.55
C LEU A 15 -7.61 6.84 16.50
N VAL A 16 -8.85 6.95 16.01
CA VAL A 16 -9.19 7.80 14.86
C VAL A 16 -8.93 9.29 15.12
N GLU A 17 -9.05 9.75 16.36
CA GLU A 17 -8.77 11.15 16.72
C GLU A 17 -7.31 11.51 16.48
N LYS A 18 -6.37 10.63 16.81
CA LYS A 18 -4.94 10.83 16.55
C LYS A 18 -4.66 10.87 15.04
N CYS A 19 -5.30 9.99 14.28
CA CYS A 19 -5.20 9.98 12.81
C CYS A 19 -5.64 11.33 12.22
N VAL A 20 -6.86 11.77 12.50
CA VAL A 20 -7.43 12.98 11.92
C VAL A 20 -6.69 14.25 12.38
N ASN A 21 -6.23 14.30 13.63
CA ASN A 21 -5.38 15.39 14.13
C ASN A 21 -4.07 15.48 13.36
N SER A 22 -3.42 14.35 13.07
CA SER A 22 -2.17 14.34 12.31
C SER A 22 -2.36 14.86 10.88
N ILE A 23 -3.50 14.52 10.24
CA ILE A 23 -3.87 15.03 8.93
C ILE A 23 -4.10 16.54 8.99
N SER A 24 -4.92 17.02 9.93
CA SER A 24 -5.18 18.45 10.11
C SER A 24 -3.89 19.23 10.36
N TYR A 25 -2.98 18.67 11.15
CA TYR A 25 -1.71 19.32 11.46
C TYR A 25 -0.80 19.38 10.22
N SER A 26 -0.72 18.33 9.42
CA SER A 26 0.07 18.35 8.20
C SER A 26 -0.46 19.34 7.16
N LEU A 27 -1.76 19.60 7.16
CA LEU A 27 -2.44 20.51 6.24
C LEU A 27 -2.52 21.99 6.72
N ARG A 28 -1.98 22.31 7.89
CA ARG A 28 -2.12 23.60 8.57
C ARG A 28 -1.75 24.84 7.74
N ASN A 29 -0.84 24.67 6.78
CA ASN A 29 -0.35 25.76 5.90
C ASN A 29 -0.87 25.64 4.46
N CYS A 30 -1.78 24.68 4.18
CA CYS A 30 -2.34 24.46 2.84
C CYS A 30 -3.61 25.27 2.64
N ASP A 31 -3.86 25.73 1.40
CA ASP A 31 -5.17 26.32 1.04
C ASP A 31 -6.24 25.19 1.07
N PRO A 32 -7.37 25.40 1.81
CA PRO A 32 -8.46 24.43 1.86
C PRO A 32 -9.07 24.06 0.50
N ASN A 33 -8.86 24.87 -0.54
CA ASN A 33 -9.32 24.58 -1.90
C ASN A 33 -8.40 23.60 -2.65
N ASP A 34 -7.18 23.38 -2.15
CA ASP A 34 -6.20 22.51 -2.78
C ASP A 34 -6.29 21.05 -2.36
N TYR A 35 -7.08 20.73 -1.35
CA TYR A 35 -7.24 19.37 -0.86
C TYR A 35 -8.65 19.02 -0.42
N GLU A 36 -8.92 17.74 -0.34
CA GLU A 36 -10.07 17.17 0.38
C GLU A 36 -9.63 15.98 1.21
N VAL A 37 -10.33 15.72 2.30
CA VAL A 37 -10.14 14.56 3.18
C VAL A 37 -11.44 13.78 3.21
N LEU A 38 -11.39 12.55 2.67
CA LEU A 38 -12.55 11.66 2.61
C LEU A 38 -12.47 10.65 3.76
N LEU A 39 -13.27 10.84 4.80
CA LEU A 39 -13.41 9.97 5.95
C LEU A 39 -14.43 8.87 5.62
N ILE A 40 -13.96 7.68 5.29
CA ILE A 40 -14.81 6.54 4.87
C ILE A 40 -14.99 5.59 6.05
N ASP A 41 -16.13 5.69 6.69
CA ASP A 41 -16.53 4.84 7.82
C ASP A 41 -17.30 3.61 7.32
N ASP A 42 -16.62 2.45 7.27
CA ASP A 42 -17.22 1.20 6.81
C ASP A 42 -17.98 0.49 7.94
N ASN A 43 -19.14 1.09 8.32
CA ASN A 43 -20.10 0.50 9.25
C ASN A 43 -19.55 0.37 10.69
N SER A 44 -18.95 1.45 11.24
CA SER A 44 -18.61 1.49 12.66
C SER A 44 -19.86 1.44 13.55
N THR A 45 -19.73 0.73 14.67
CA THR A 45 -20.80 0.51 15.67
C THR A 45 -20.44 1.11 17.04
N ASP A 46 -19.22 1.62 17.18
CA ASP A 46 -18.72 2.33 18.36
C ASP A 46 -18.89 3.85 18.23
N ARG A 47 -18.18 4.65 19.03
CA ARG A 47 -18.25 6.11 19.02
C ARG A 47 -17.49 6.78 17.87
N THR A 48 -16.87 6.02 16.96
CA THR A 48 -16.08 6.53 15.83
C THR A 48 -16.84 7.58 15.02
N GLU A 49 -18.08 7.31 14.63
CA GLU A 49 -18.93 8.24 13.86
C GLU A 49 -19.08 9.58 14.58
N ASN A 50 -19.34 9.57 15.90
CA ASN A 50 -19.54 10.79 16.68
C ASN A 50 -18.26 11.65 16.75
N ILE A 51 -17.11 11.02 16.82
CA ILE A 51 -15.81 11.69 16.80
C ILE A 51 -15.60 12.35 15.44
N LEU A 52 -15.78 11.64 14.35
CA LEU A 52 -15.55 12.13 12.98
C LEU A 52 -16.47 13.28 12.61
N LYS A 53 -17.75 13.24 12.99
CA LYS A 53 -18.69 14.33 12.75
C LYS A 53 -18.29 15.65 13.40
N LYS A 54 -17.61 15.63 14.54
CA LYS A 54 -17.06 16.84 15.16
C LYS A 54 -16.00 17.49 14.27
N TYR A 55 -15.10 16.69 13.67
CA TYR A 55 -14.05 17.21 12.77
C TYR A 55 -14.65 17.84 11.51
N VAL A 56 -15.59 17.19 10.86
CA VAL A 56 -16.26 17.71 9.65
C VAL A 56 -16.89 19.08 9.89
N ASN A 57 -17.48 19.29 11.06
CA ASN A 57 -18.11 20.56 11.41
C ASN A 57 -17.11 21.74 11.51
N HIS A 58 -15.84 21.47 11.76
CA HIS A 58 -14.79 22.49 11.92
C HIS A 58 -13.83 22.59 10.71
N HIS A 59 -13.89 21.65 9.78
CA HIS A 59 -13.01 21.57 8.63
C HIS A 59 -13.80 21.39 7.33
N PRO A 60 -14.06 22.46 6.55
CA PRO A 60 -14.90 22.39 5.35
C PRO A 60 -14.42 21.42 4.27
N SER A 61 -13.10 21.14 4.20
CA SER A 61 -12.52 20.20 3.25
C SER A 61 -12.54 18.75 3.71
N PHE A 62 -13.13 18.45 4.89
CA PHE A 62 -13.29 17.10 5.42
C PHE A 62 -14.72 16.61 5.16
N HIS A 63 -14.83 15.44 4.53
CA HIS A 63 -16.11 14.88 4.11
C HIS A 63 -16.31 13.49 4.74
N TYR A 64 -17.33 13.35 5.58
CA TYR A 64 -17.70 12.08 6.20
C TYR A 64 -18.64 11.29 5.31
N ASN A 65 -18.30 10.02 5.06
CA ASN A 65 -19.11 9.09 4.28
C ASN A 65 -19.25 7.78 5.05
N LYS A 66 -20.46 7.44 5.48
CA LYS A 66 -20.77 6.14 6.05
C LYS A 66 -21.16 5.17 4.96
N VAL A 67 -20.49 4.01 4.93
CA VAL A 67 -20.76 2.93 4.01
C VAL A 67 -20.99 1.61 4.77
N PHE A 68 -21.49 0.58 4.10
CA PHE A 68 -21.89 -0.69 4.74
C PHE A 68 -21.29 -1.89 3.98
N PHE A 69 -20.08 -1.76 3.46
CA PHE A 69 -19.46 -2.79 2.66
C PHE A 69 -18.85 -3.91 3.50
N ASN A 70 -18.35 -3.59 4.71
CA ASN A 70 -17.55 -4.50 5.54
C ASN A 70 -16.40 -5.15 4.73
N ASN A 71 -15.83 -4.36 3.81
CA ASN A 71 -14.84 -4.81 2.84
C ASN A 71 -13.96 -3.62 2.45
N VAL A 72 -12.68 -3.68 2.83
CA VAL A 72 -11.72 -2.58 2.61
C VAL A 72 -11.54 -2.26 1.12
N GLY A 73 -11.52 -3.27 0.25
CA GLY A 73 -11.41 -3.07 -1.20
C GLY A 73 -12.59 -2.29 -1.76
N LYS A 74 -13.83 -2.64 -1.35
CA LYS A 74 -15.04 -1.92 -1.74
C LYS A 74 -15.05 -0.49 -1.20
N ALA A 75 -14.67 -0.31 0.07
CA ALA A 75 -14.62 1.01 0.70
C ALA A 75 -13.61 1.92 -0.02
N ARG A 76 -12.41 1.42 -0.34
CA ARG A 76 -11.40 2.16 -1.10
C ARG A 76 -11.84 2.43 -2.54
N LYS A 77 -12.44 1.46 -3.23
CA LYS A 77 -13.01 1.65 -4.58
C LYS A 77 -14.05 2.77 -4.60
N TYR A 78 -14.95 2.78 -3.63
CA TYR A 78 -15.94 3.84 -3.46
C TYR A 78 -15.28 5.20 -3.22
N ALA A 79 -14.33 5.26 -2.28
CA ALA A 79 -13.59 6.49 -1.96
C ALA A 79 -12.88 7.08 -3.20
N ILE A 80 -12.19 6.24 -3.98
CA ILE A 80 -11.50 6.66 -5.22
C ILE A 80 -12.49 7.30 -6.19
N SER A 81 -13.73 6.81 -6.29
CA SER A 81 -14.75 7.38 -7.18
C SER A 81 -15.23 8.77 -6.76
N LEU A 82 -15.06 9.15 -5.50
CA LEU A 82 -15.40 10.47 -4.98
C LEU A 82 -14.27 11.49 -5.12
N CYS A 83 -13.01 11.03 -5.30
CA CYS A 83 -11.83 11.88 -5.33
C CYS A 83 -11.85 12.90 -6.47
N LYS A 84 -11.52 14.15 -6.15
CA LYS A 84 -11.42 15.27 -7.09
C LYS A 84 -9.99 15.75 -7.31
N GLY A 85 -9.08 15.48 -6.35
CA GLY A 85 -7.67 15.84 -6.43
C GLY A 85 -6.97 15.18 -7.62
N ASP A 86 -5.95 15.84 -8.17
CA ASP A 86 -5.09 15.27 -9.21
C ASP A 86 -4.27 14.10 -8.68
N TYR A 87 -3.97 14.10 -7.39
CA TYR A 87 -3.31 13.03 -6.67
C TYR A 87 -4.22 12.45 -5.58
N ILE A 88 -3.98 11.17 -5.27
CA ILE A 88 -4.66 10.44 -4.17
C ILE A 88 -3.61 9.86 -3.24
N THR A 89 -3.81 9.99 -1.93
CA THR A 89 -3.06 9.27 -0.91
C THR A 89 -4.01 8.58 0.05
N PHE A 90 -3.52 7.51 0.70
CA PHE A 90 -4.31 6.72 1.65
C PHE A 90 -3.68 6.78 3.04
N ILE A 91 -4.54 6.80 4.03
CA ILE A 91 -4.18 6.60 5.43
C ILE A 91 -5.22 5.69 6.08
N ASP A 92 -4.77 4.72 6.86
CA ASP A 92 -5.67 3.88 7.66
C ASP A 92 -5.98 4.61 8.99
N GLY A 93 -7.22 4.53 9.44
CA GLY A 93 -7.69 5.34 10.58
C GLY A 93 -7.06 4.99 11.93
N ASP A 94 -6.31 3.89 12.02
CA ASP A 94 -5.50 3.47 13.17
C ASP A 94 -4.03 3.95 13.10
N ASP A 95 -3.65 4.57 11.97
CA ASP A 95 -2.31 5.11 11.72
C ASP A 95 -2.30 6.64 11.77
N PHE A 96 -1.13 7.27 11.63
CA PHE A 96 -1.03 8.72 11.60
C PHE A 96 0.19 9.22 10.81
N PHE A 97 0.09 10.44 10.28
CA PHE A 97 1.22 11.11 9.63
C PHE A 97 2.27 11.54 10.65
N SER A 98 3.54 11.54 10.24
CA SER A 98 4.62 12.18 10.99
C SER A 98 4.40 13.71 10.98
N ASP A 99 5.19 14.43 11.78
CA ASP A 99 5.18 15.90 11.77
C ASP A 99 5.92 16.41 10.54
N PHE A 100 5.19 16.81 9.52
CA PHE A 100 5.68 17.44 8.30
C PHE A 100 4.64 18.44 7.76
N ASP A 101 5.05 19.28 6.81
CA ASP A 101 4.16 20.21 6.12
C ASP A 101 3.72 19.64 4.79
N MET A 102 2.41 19.45 4.59
CA MET A 102 1.86 18.96 3.33
C MET A 102 2.08 19.95 2.16
N LEU A 103 2.31 21.23 2.47
CA LEU A 103 2.64 22.23 1.46
C LEU A 103 3.95 21.90 0.71
N ASP A 104 4.93 21.27 1.38
CA ASP A 104 6.14 20.78 0.73
C ASP A 104 5.81 19.69 -0.30
N ILE A 105 4.91 18.78 0.06
CA ILE A 105 4.41 17.74 -0.87
C ILE A 105 3.70 18.37 -2.06
N PHE A 106 2.79 19.34 -1.83
CA PHE A 106 2.10 20.04 -2.93
C PHE A 106 3.07 20.73 -3.87
N THR A 107 4.11 21.36 -3.33
CA THR A 107 5.17 22.00 -4.11
C THR A 107 5.90 20.98 -5.00
N ILE A 108 6.24 19.81 -4.44
CA ILE A 108 6.90 18.71 -5.17
C ILE A 108 5.98 18.15 -6.26
N LEU A 109 4.72 17.85 -5.93
CA LEU A 109 3.75 17.28 -6.86
C LEU A 109 3.49 18.22 -8.05
N ASN A 110 3.31 19.53 -7.78
CA ASN A 110 3.06 20.53 -8.82
C ASN A 110 4.30 20.78 -9.70
N LYS A 111 5.50 20.75 -9.12
CA LYS A 111 6.75 21.01 -9.86
C LYS A 111 7.17 19.82 -10.70
N GLU A 112 7.10 18.63 -10.11
CA GLU A 112 7.67 17.43 -10.72
C GLU A 112 6.63 16.60 -11.48
N GLU A 113 5.35 16.74 -11.20
CA GLU A 113 4.25 16.00 -11.82
C GLU A 113 4.55 14.48 -11.96
N PRO A 114 4.89 13.78 -10.85
CA PRO A 114 5.20 12.36 -10.90
C PRO A 114 3.94 11.52 -11.13
N ASP A 115 4.10 10.37 -11.77
CA ASP A 115 3.03 9.35 -11.77
C ASP A 115 2.85 8.75 -10.38
N LEU A 116 3.97 8.59 -9.65
CA LEU A 116 3.99 8.07 -8.28
C LEU A 116 5.12 8.71 -7.47
N PHE A 117 4.77 9.28 -6.33
CA PHE A 117 5.74 9.70 -5.31
C PHE A 117 5.65 8.77 -4.11
N ILE A 118 6.75 8.13 -3.75
CA ILE A 118 6.85 7.14 -2.66
C ILE A 118 7.67 7.76 -1.53
N THR A 119 7.16 7.68 -0.29
CA THR A 119 7.86 8.05 0.93
C THR A 119 7.96 6.85 1.88
N LYS A 120 8.75 6.95 2.95
CA LYS A 120 8.90 5.83 3.88
C LYS A 120 7.78 5.73 4.91
N ILE A 121 7.56 4.49 5.33
CA ILE A 121 6.70 4.11 6.45
C ILE A 121 7.61 3.72 7.61
N GLN A 122 7.26 4.16 8.82
CA GLN A 122 7.83 3.65 10.06
C GLN A 122 6.84 2.71 10.74
N GLU A 123 7.26 1.49 11.09
CA GLU A 123 6.50 0.63 11.99
C GLU A 123 6.71 1.08 13.43
N VAL A 124 5.61 1.33 14.16
CA VAL A 124 5.61 1.84 15.52
C VAL A 124 5.01 0.79 16.46
N PHE A 125 5.81 0.28 17.37
CA PHE A 125 5.39 -0.69 18.40
C PHE A 125 5.11 -0.01 19.74
N ASN A 126 5.67 1.18 19.96
CA ASN A 126 5.42 2.04 21.12
C ASN A 126 5.70 3.50 20.78
N GLU A 127 5.10 4.41 21.52
CA GLU A 127 5.16 5.86 21.25
C GLU A 127 6.56 6.48 21.30
N LYS A 128 7.53 5.85 21.99
CA LYS A 128 8.92 6.33 22.08
C LYS A 128 9.67 6.22 20.75
N GLN A 129 9.16 5.41 19.80
CA GLN A 129 9.77 5.21 18.49
C GLN A 129 9.33 6.25 17.45
N ILE A 130 8.38 7.12 17.78
CA ILE A 130 7.84 8.10 16.84
C ILE A 130 8.90 9.16 16.54
N ILE A 131 9.22 9.29 15.25
CA ILE A 131 10.00 10.43 14.75
C ILE A 131 9.02 11.60 14.65
N LYS A 132 9.24 12.62 15.52
CA LYS A 132 8.28 13.72 15.67
C LYS A 132 8.43 14.81 14.62
N GLU A 133 9.62 15.02 14.07
CA GLU A 133 9.88 16.11 13.14
C GLU A 133 10.60 15.58 11.91
N GLN A 134 10.05 15.88 10.74
CA GLN A 134 10.70 15.67 9.47
C GLN A 134 11.24 17.02 9.00
N GLY A 135 12.54 17.09 8.76
CA GLY A 135 13.15 18.22 8.08
C GLY A 135 12.60 18.38 6.66
N LYS A 136 13.23 19.24 5.86
CA LYS A 136 12.89 19.41 4.44
C LYS A 136 12.76 18.05 3.74
N ILE A 137 11.71 17.89 2.96
CA ILE A 137 11.48 16.66 2.20
C ILE A 137 12.47 16.60 1.02
N GLU A 138 13.40 15.66 1.13
CA GLU A 138 14.36 15.37 0.07
C GLU A 138 13.82 14.21 -0.79
N TYR A 139 13.99 14.33 -2.10
CA TYR A 139 13.54 13.30 -3.04
C TYR A 139 14.51 13.14 -4.20
N LYS A 140 14.39 12.01 -4.87
CA LYS A 140 15.12 11.71 -6.10
C LYS A 140 14.21 11.07 -7.13
N THR A 141 14.53 11.30 -8.39
CA THR A 141 13.91 10.57 -9.49
C THR A 141 14.51 9.18 -9.56
N GLU A 142 13.65 8.19 -9.66
CA GLU A 142 14.06 6.78 -9.83
C GLU A 142 13.57 6.26 -11.18
N SER A 143 14.34 5.41 -11.81
CA SER A 143 13.91 4.73 -13.04
C SER A 143 12.82 3.71 -12.75
N LYS A 144 12.00 3.40 -13.76
CA LYS A 144 10.99 2.33 -13.68
C LYS A 144 11.59 0.98 -13.30
N ASP A 145 12.78 0.69 -13.82
CA ASP A 145 13.48 -0.57 -13.54
C ASP A 145 13.92 -0.69 -12.08
N GLU A 146 14.43 0.40 -11.50
CA GLU A 146 14.79 0.45 -10.08
C GLU A 146 13.57 0.29 -9.21
N ILE A 147 12.48 1.01 -9.48
CA ILE A 147 11.25 0.94 -8.70
C ILE A 147 10.62 -0.46 -8.75
N ILE A 148 10.52 -1.09 -9.91
CA ILE A 148 9.99 -2.46 -10.03
C ILE A 148 10.89 -3.46 -9.30
N SER A 149 12.21 -3.33 -9.46
CA SER A 149 13.16 -4.22 -8.78
C SER A 149 13.09 -4.08 -7.26
N GLU A 150 13.09 -2.83 -6.73
CA GLU A 150 12.97 -2.55 -5.29
C GLU A 150 11.64 -3.07 -4.71
N PHE A 151 10.54 -2.94 -5.47
CA PHE A 151 9.25 -3.52 -5.11
C PHE A 151 9.33 -5.05 -5.00
N LEU A 152 9.85 -5.73 -6.04
CA LEU A 152 9.90 -7.18 -6.09
C LEU A 152 10.85 -7.81 -5.05
N ILE A 153 11.89 -7.11 -4.62
CA ILE A 153 12.79 -7.57 -3.54
C ILE A 153 12.32 -7.15 -2.14
N HIS A 154 11.25 -6.35 -2.03
CA HIS A 154 10.72 -5.78 -0.77
C HIS A 154 11.80 -5.11 0.09
N LYS A 155 12.66 -4.29 -0.53
CA LYS A 155 13.76 -3.66 0.18
C LYS A 155 13.43 -2.25 0.70
N LYS A 156 12.94 -1.36 -0.16
CA LYS A 156 12.65 0.02 0.21
C LYS A 156 11.18 0.22 0.57
N PHE A 157 10.29 -0.45 -0.14
CA PHE A 157 8.84 -0.32 0.05
C PHE A 157 8.10 -1.59 -0.38
N GLN A 158 6.83 -1.68 -0.05
CA GLN A 158 5.94 -2.79 -0.37
C GLN A 158 4.67 -2.26 -1.06
N ALA A 159 3.70 -3.14 -1.31
CA ALA A 159 2.45 -2.81 -2.00
C ALA A 159 1.54 -1.83 -1.24
N HIS A 160 1.76 -1.59 0.07
CA HIS A 160 0.90 -0.71 0.86
C HIS A 160 0.57 0.58 0.13
N LEU A 161 -0.70 0.99 0.15
CA LEU A 161 -1.14 2.21 -0.51
C LEU A 161 -0.78 3.47 0.29
N CYS A 162 -0.62 3.34 1.60
CA CYS A 162 -0.19 4.44 2.47
C CYS A 162 1.25 4.89 2.17
N SER A 163 1.56 6.13 2.53
CA SER A 163 2.86 6.78 2.29
C SER A 163 3.24 6.89 0.80
N LYS A 164 2.24 6.99 -0.07
CA LYS A 164 2.38 7.15 -1.52
C LYS A 164 1.36 8.15 -2.04
N PHE A 165 1.78 8.93 -3.02
CA PHE A 165 0.94 9.89 -3.72
C PHE A 165 0.79 9.42 -5.16
N PHE A 166 -0.42 8.99 -5.50
CA PHE A 166 -0.77 8.37 -6.77
C PHE A 166 -1.40 9.39 -7.72
N LEU A 167 -0.93 9.51 -8.94
CA LEU A 167 -1.61 10.30 -9.96
C LEU A 167 -2.99 9.66 -10.26
N ARG A 168 -4.08 10.38 -9.95
CA ARG A 168 -5.46 9.89 -10.07
C ARG A 168 -5.79 9.41 -11.49
N ALA A 169 -5.28 10.10 -12.51
CA ALA A 169 -5.53 9.72 -13.91
C ALA A 169 -5.03 8.31 -14.27
N ILE A 170 -3.97 7.82 -13.62
CA ILE A 170 -3.49 6.43 -13.79
C ILE A 170 -4.33 5.48 -12.94
N MET A 171 -4.65 5.86 -11.70
CA MET A 171 -5.45 5.03 -10.80
C MET A 171 -6.81 4.67 -11.40
N LEU A 172 -7.47 5.63 -12.06
CA LEU A 172 -8.77 5.44 -12.71
C LEU A 172 -8.74 4.50 -13.94
N LYS A 173 -7.56 4.19 -14.50
CA LYS A 173 -7.40 3.20 -15.58
C LYS A 173 -7.37 1.77 -15.08
N ILE A 174 -7.31 1.56 -13.77
CA ILE A 174 -7.17 0.25 -13.14
C ILE A 174 -8.46 -0.06 -12.39
N GLU A 175 -9.07 -1.20 -12.67
CA GLU A 175 -10.16 -1.66 -11.82
C GLU A 175 -9.62 -1.98 -10.43
N PHE A 176 -10.10 -1.23 -9.42
CA PHE A 176 -9.69 -1.45 -8.04
C PHE A 176 -10.32 -2.76 -7.52
N PRO A 177 -9.52 -3.67 -6.91
CA PRO A 177 -9.98 -5.00 -6.56
C PRO A 177 -11.03 -4.99 -5.45
N ASP A 178 -12.09 -5.78 -5.66
CA ASP A 178 -13.18 -5.99 -4.70
C ASP A 178 -12.86 -7.20 -3.81
N VAL A 179 -11.86 -7.05 -2.94
CA VAL A 179 -11.42 -8.08 -2.01
C VAL A 179 -11.38 -7.56 -0.59
N PHE A 180 -11.57 -8.44 0.39
CA PHE A 180 -11.67 -8.07 1.79
C PHE A 180 -10.31 -7.81 2.46
N CYS A 181 -9.20 -8.17 1.82
CA CYS A 181 -7.83 -7.83 2.22
C CYS A 181 -6.87 -8.03 1.05
N TYR A 182 -5.63 -7.50 1.17
CA TYR A 182 -4.58 -7.57 0.13
C TYR A 182 -4.98 -6.94 -1.21
N GLU A 183 -5.93 -6.01 -1.23
CA GLU A 183 -6.31 -5.25 -2.41
C GLU A 183 -5.13 -4.46 -2.98
N ASP A 184 -4.23 -4.01 -2.11
CA ASP A 184 -2.97 -3.38 -2.46
C ASP A 184 -2.05 -4.31 -3.28
N ALA A 185 -1.94 -5.58 -2.89
CA ALA A 185 -1.12 -6.56 -3.60
C ALA A 185 -1.66 -6.88 -5.01
N PHE A 186 -2.95 -6.73 -5.25
CA PHE A 186 -3.55 -6.84 -6.58
C PHE A 186 -3.44 -5.56 -7.40
N PHE A 187 -3.57 -4.40 -6.74
CA PHE A 187 -3.64 -3.09 -7.39
C PHE A 187 -2.25 -2.55 -7.73
N PHE A 188 -1.34 -2.52 -6.76
CA PHE A 188 -0.09 -1.80 -6.86
C PHE A 188 0.83 -2.27 -8.00
N PRO A 189 1.00 -3.58 -8.29
CA PRO A 189 1.77 -4.02 -9.44
C PRO A 189 1.24 -3.49 -10.78
N LYS A 190 -0.09 -3.42 -10.95
CA LYS A 190 -0.73 -2.86 -12.16
C LYS A 190 -0.43 -1.37 -12.27
N TYR A 191 -0.52 -0.65 -11.15
CA TYR A 191 -0.21 0.77 -11.09
C TYR A 191 1.25 1.06 -11.48
N LEU A 192 2.20 0.31 -10.91
CA LEU A 192 3.63 0.42 -11.26
C LEU A 192 3.87 0.18 -12.76
N ASN A 193 3.19 -0.82 -13.34
CA ASN A 193 3.38 -1.14 -14.74
C ASN A 193 2.88 -0.03 -15.68
N LEU A 194 1.84 0.71 -15.30
CA LEU A 194 1.31 1.83 -16.09
C LEU A 194 2.07 3.14 -15.87
N SER A 195 2.78 3.28 -14.75
CA SER A 195 3.52 4.48 -14.37
C SER A 195 4.89 4.54 -15.06
N ASN A 196 5.40 5.77 -15.30
CA ASN A 196 6.69 6.01 -15.93
C ASN A 196 7.57 7.03 -15.18
N LYS A 197 6.98 7.99 -14.47
CA LYS A 197 7.72 9.02 -13.71
C LYS A 197 7.59 8.77 -12.21
N PHE A 198 8.71 8.45 -11.56
CA PHE A 198 8.76 8.05 -10.16
C PHE A 198 9.63 8.98 -9.34
N LEU A 199 9.12 9.40 -8.20
CA LEU A 199 9.90 10.03 -7.14
C LEU A 199 9.95 9.11 -5.92
N TYR A 200 11.10 9.13 -5.25
CA TYR A 200 11.30 8.41 -4.00
C TYR A 200 11.94 9.32 -2.95
N SER A 201 11.44 9.27 -1.73
CA SER A 201 11.99 9.97 -0.57
C SER A 201 12.30 9.00 0.57
N ASP A 202 13.42 9.24 1.24
CA ASP A 202 13.79 8.53 2.46
C ASP A 202 13.13 9.15 3.72
N ASN A 203 12.41 10.29 3.59
CA ASN A 203 11.65 10.87 4.69
C ASN A 203 10.52 9.95 5.11
N ILE A 204 10.33 9.81 6.43
CA ILE A 204 9.29 9.00 7.04
C ILE A 204 8.06 9.87 7.26
N LEU A 205 7.07 9.79 6.37
CA LEU A 205 5.86 10.60 6.47
C LEU A 205 4.68 9.86 7.11
N TYR A 206 4.83 8.57 7.38
CA TYR A 206 3.74 7.70 7.82
C TYR A 206 4.18 6.82 8.98
N ASN A 207 3.40 6.80 10.05
CA ASN A 207 3.59 5.93 11.20
C ASN A 207 2.53 4.82 11.19
N TYR A 208 2.98 3.61 10.91
CA TYR A 208 2.16 2.40 10.91
C TYR A 208 2.14 1.77 12.31
N ILE A 209 0.98 1.79 12.95
CA ILE A 209 0.83 1.32 14.34
C ILE A 209 0.61 -0.19 14.38
N LYS A 210 1.50 -0.88 15.06
CA LYS A 210 1.35 -2.33 15.31
C LYS A 210 0.54 -2.55 16.59
N HIS A 211 -0.73 -2.93 16.46
CA HIS A 211 -1.60 -3.30 17.57
C HIS A 211 -2.21 -4.68 17.36
N GLN A 212 -2.71 -5.31 18.45
CA GLN A 212 -3.22 -6.69 18.40
C GLN A 212 -4.44 -6.86 17.47
N GLY A 213 -5.23 -5.83 17.26
CA GLY A 213 -6.42 -5.80 16.39
C GLY A 213 -6.14 -5.65 14.89
N SER A 214 -4.89 -5.46 14.47
CA SER A 214 -4.55 -5.26 13.05
C SER A 214 -4.96 -6.47 12.19
N LEU A 215 -5.61 -6.21 11.05
CA LEU A 215 -6.04 -7.25 10.09
C LEU A 215 -4.90 -8.17 9.64
N SER A 216 -3.67 -7.66 9.61
CA SER A 216 -2.46 -8.40 9.24
C SER A 216 -2.03 -9.46 10.25
N ASN A 217 -2.46 -9.38 11.51
CA ASN A 217 -2.03 -10.28 12.57
C ASN A 217 -2.76 -11.64 12.56
N ASN A 218 -3.94 -11.71 11.96
CA ASN A 218 -4.78 -12.92 11.95
C ASN A 218 -4.72 -13.59 10.57
N LEU A 219 -3.82 -14.56 10.42
CA LEU A 219 -3.60 -15.27 9.16
C LEU A 219 -4.53 -16.49 9.07
N SER A 220 -5.61 -16.39 8.29
CA SER A 220 -6.50 -17.51 7.97
C SER A 220 -6.11 -18.21 6.66
N LYS A 221 -6.58 -19.43 6.45
CA LYS A 221 -6.40 -20.14 5.17
C LYS A 221 -6.93 -19.32 3.99
N GLU A 222 -8.05 -18.64 4.17
CA GLU A 222 -8.66 -17.79 3.14
C GLU A 222 -7.74 -16.62 2.75
N LYS A 223 -7.11 -15.97 3.73
CA LYS A 223 -6.12 -14.90 3.48
C LYS A 223 -4.87 -15.45 2.77
N ILE A 224 -4.41 -16.64 3.15
CA ILE A 224 -3.27 -17.30 2.49
C ILE A 224 -3.59 -17.59 1.03
N GLU A 225 -4.77 -18.13 0.73
CA GLU A 225 -5.24 -18.37 -0.63
C GLU A 225 -5.40 -17.06 -1.42
N LEU A 226 -5.93 -16.02 -0.80
CA LEU A 226 -6.09 -14.72 -1.45
C LEU A 226 -4.74 -14.08 -1.82
N MET A 227 -3.76 -14.15 -0.92
CA MET A 227 -2.40 -13.70 -1.21
C MET A 227 -1.75 -14.52 -2.36
N ALA A 228 -1.97 -15.83 -2.41
CA ALA A 228 -1.50 -16.65 -3.52
C ALA A 228 -2.10 -16.21 -4.86
N LYS A 229 -3.39 -15.85 -4.88
CA LYS A 229 -4.06 -15.30 -6.07
C LYS A 229 -3.45 -13.96 -6.49
N ALA A 230 -3.16 -13.06 -5.54
CA ALA A 230 -2.47 -11.80 -5.83
C ALA A 230 -1.08 -12.04 -6.44
N ILE A 231 -0.29 -12.94 -5.85
CA ILE A 231 1.03 -13.33 -6.37
C ILE A 231 0.92 -13.92 -7.78
N LEU A 232 -0.06 -14.79 -8.04
CA LEU A 232 -0.29 -15.38 -9.36
C LEU A 232 -0.70 -14.32 -10.40
N SER A 233 -1.56 -13.36 -10.01
CA SER A 233 -1.95 -12.27 -10.91
C SER A 233 -0.77 -11.36 -11.27
N MET A 234 0.14 -11.13 -10.33
CA MET A 234 1.35 -10.32 -10.54
C MET A 234 2.28 -10.94 -11.60
N GLN A 235 2.28 -12.28 -11.77
CA GLN A 235 3.15 -12.97 -12.74
C GLN A 235 2.93 -12.52 -14.19
N GLU A 236 1.75 -11.98 -14.51
CA GLU A 236 1.38 -11.56 -15.87
C GLU A 236 1.58 -10.05 -16.11
N ILE A 237 2.04 -9.30 -15.09
CA ILE A 237 2.08 -7.83 -15.16
C ILE A 237 3.43 -7.31 -15.62
N PHE A 238 4.51 -7.86 -15.07
CA PHE A 238 5.87 -7.34 -15.33
C PHE A 238 6.55 -8.04 -16.51
N PRO A 239 7.42 -7.33 -17.26
CA PRO A 239 8.22 -7.89 -18.34
C PRO A 239 9.08 -9.09 -17.92
N GLU A 240 9.41 -9.94 -18.87
CA GLU A 240 10.17 -11.18 -18.66
C GLU A 240 11.55 -10.98 -17.98
N LYS A 241 12.17 -9.83 -18.17
CA LYS A 241 13.44 -9.49 -17.48
C LYS A 241 13.35 -9.55 -15.95
N TYR A 242 12.16 -9.46 -15.35
CA TYR A 242 11.93 -9.58 -13.91
C TYR A 242 11.48 -10.98 -13.47
N ILE A 243 11.45 -11.96 -14.38
CA ILE A 243 10.84 -13.26 -14.13
C ILE A 243 11.37 -13.93 -12.85
N ASN A 244 12.68 -13.92 -12.62
CA ASN A 244 13.28 -14.53 -11.44
C ASN A 244 12.85 -13.87 -10.13
N LEU A 245 12.81 -12.53 -10.10
CA LEU A 245 12.32 -11.76 -8.94
C LEU A 245 10.84 -12.03 -8.71
N ASN A 246 10.05 -11.98 -9.77
CA ASN A 246 8.61 -12.16 -9.72
C ASN A 246 8.23 -13.57 -9.21
N ILE A 247 8.85 -14.62 -9.77
CA ILE A 247 8.61 -16.02 -9.34
C ILE A 247 9.14 -16.29 -7.92
N SER A 248 10.08 -15.52 -7.41
CA SER A 248 10.53 -15.62 -6.02
C SER A 248 9.39 -15.51 -5.02
N HIS A 249 8.34 -14.72 -5.32
CA HIS A 249 7.13 -14.63 -4.49
C HIS A 249 6.35 -15.94 -4.49
N CYS A 250 6.22 -16.62 -5.64
CA CYS A 250 5.61 -17.96 -5.71
C CYS A 250 6.39 -18.98 -4.87
N ILE A 251 7.73 -18.95 -4.94
CA ILE A 251 8.61 -19.85 -4.18
C ILE A 251 8.46 -19.61 -2.68
N ILE A 252 8.49 -18.35 -2.24
CA ILE A 252 8.38 -17.98 -0.82
C ILE A 252 7.02 -18.41 -0.27
N HIS A 253 5.93 -18.09 -0.98
CA HIS A 253 4.58 -18.37 -0.54
C HIS A 253 4.29 -19.87 -0.50
N LEU A 254 4.63 -20.61 -1.57
CA LEU A 254 4.47 -22.05 -1.62
C LEU A 254 5.30 -22.76 -0.55
N TYR A 255 6.57 -22.35 -0.34
CA TYR A 255 7.41 -22.94 0.69
C TYR A 255 6.86 -22.78 2.10
N LYS A 256 6.27 -21.62 2.38
CA LYS A 256 5.77 -21.27 3.72
C LYS A 256 4.40 -21.88 4.03
N TYR A 257 3.53 -21.97 3.03
CA TYR A 257 2.10 -22.25 3.24
C TYR A 257 1.56 -23.44 2.42
N LYS A 258 2.42 -24.39 1.99
CA LYS A 258 2.02 -25.53 1.15
C LYS A 258 0.86 -26.33 1.73
N THR A 259 0.81 -26.50 3.06
CA THR A 259 -0.19 -27.30 3.78
C THR A 259 -1.52 -26.58 3.98
N GLU A 260 -1.52 -25.25 3.93
CA GLU A 260 -2.70 -24.41 4.08
C GLU A 260 -3.37 -24.08 2.75
N LEU A 261 -2.64 -24.23 1.64
CA LEU A 261 -3.12 -23.95 0.28
C LEU A 261 -3.93 -25.10 -0.30
N SER A 262 -4.92 -24.77 -1.13
CA SER A 262 -5.64 -25.77 -1.94
C SER A 262 -4.70 -26.45 -2.96
N SER A 263 -5.03 -27.69 -3.35
CA SER A 263 -4.27 -28.44 -4.35
C SER A 263 -4.18 -27.69 -5.70
N ASP A 264 -5.25 -27.02 -6.11
CA ASP A 264 -5.28 -26.20 -7.33
C ASP A 264 -4.28 -25.05 -7.26
N THR A 265 -4.27 -24.29 -6.16
CA THR A 265 -3.35 -23.17 -5.96
C THR A 265 -1.88 -23.66 -5.88
N VAL A 266 -1.63 -24.78 -5.19
CA VAL A 266 -0.30 -25.40 -5.15
C VAL A 266 0.19 -25.74 -6.56
N ASN A 267 -0.66 -26.33 -7.40
CA ASN A 267 -0.31 -26.70 -8.76
C ASN A 267 -0.03 -25.45 -9.61
N LYS A 268 -0.88 -24.42 -9.55
CA LYS A 268 -0.66 -23.14 -10.27
C LYS A 268 0.66 -22.47 -9.88
N LEU A 269 0.99 -22.43 -8.60
CA LEU A 269 2.28 -21.90 -8.13
C LEU A 269 3.46 -22.73 -8.64
N LYS A 270 3.36 -24.08 -8.59
CA LYS A 270 4.40 -24.97 -9.14
C LYS A 270 4.58 -24.80 -10.65
N ASP A 271 3.51 -24.64 -11.40
CA ASP A 271 3.56 -24.44 -12.85
C ASP A 271 4.33 -23.16 -13.20
N LYS A 272 4.10 -22.06 -12.44
CA LYS A 272 4.90 -20.84 -12.61
C LYS A 272 6.37 -21.06 -12.24
N ILE A 273 6.67 -21.73 -11.12
CA ILE A 273 8.03 -22.05 -10.67
C ILE A 273 8.77 -22.94 -11.68
N ASN A 274 8.07 -23.87 -12.34
CA ASN A 274 8.69 -24.78 -13.32
C ASN A 274 9.09 -24.09 -14.64
N LYS A 275 8.57 -22.89 -14.92
CA LYS A 275 8.96 -22.08 -16.10
C LYS A 275 10.35 -21.45 -15.97
N ILE A 276 10.95 -21.44 -14.77
CA ILE A 276 12.27 -20.85 -14.55
C ILE A 276 13.37 -21.72 -15.18
N ASN A 277 14.29 -21.08 -15.87
CA ASN A 277 15.58 -21.69 -16.17
C ASN A 277 16.42 -21.82 -14.88
N LEU A 278 16.70 -23.06 -14.47
CA LEU A 278 17.43 -23.35 -13.23
C LEU A 278 18.76 -22.63 -13.14
N ILE A 279 19.56 -22.67 -14.21
CA ILE A 279 20.91 -22.08 -14.24
C ILE A 279 20.81 -20.57 -14.05
N ASN A 280 19.96 -19.91 -14.85
CA ASN A 280 19.76 -18.46 -14.77
C ASN A 280 19.30 -18.04 -13.38
N PHE A 281 18.38 -18.79 -12.76
CA PHE A 281 17.88 -18.47 -11.41
C PHE A 281 18.94 -18.63 -10.32
N ILE A 282 19.74 -19.70 -10.37
CA ILE A 282 20.79 -19.97 -9.37
C ILE A 282 21.91 -18.93 -9.44
N PHE A 283 22.29 -18.49 -10.65
CA PHE A 283 23.36 -17.50 -10.83
C PHE A 283 22.87 -16.04 -10.77
N ASP A 284 21.56 -15.79 -10.70
CA ASP A 284 21.02 -14.45 -10.57
C ASP A 284 21.40 -13.82 -9.22
N LYS A 285 22.23 -12.77 -9.27
CA LYS A 285 22.72 -12.07 -8.06
C LYS A 285 21.64 -11.30 -7.31
N SER A 286 20.54 -10.96 -7.97
CA SER A 286 19.40 -10.26 -7.34
C SER A 286 18.59 -11.18 -6.40
N ILE A 287 18.72 -12.51 -6.57
CA ILE A 287 17.97 -13.50 -5.79
C ILE A 287 18.74 -13.89 -4.54
N LYS A 288 18.11 -13.73 -3.37
CA LYS A 288 18.69 -14.12 -2.07
C LYS A 288 18.98 -15.63 -2.02
N ILE A 289 20.12 -16.00 -1.43
CA ILE A 289 20.53 -17.40 -1.27
C ILE A 289 19.46 -18.26 -0.58
N SER A 290 18.74 -17.67 0.39
CA SER A 290 17.65 -18.37 1.08
C SER A 290 16.50 -18.76 0.15
N ILE A 291 16.20 -17.95 -0.87
CA ILE A 291 15.16 -18.24 -1.88
C ILE A 291 15.64 -19.34 -2.84
N LYS A 292 16.91 -19.28 -3.27
CA LYS A 292 17.53 -20.33 -4.09
C LYS A 292 17.48 -21.71 -3.40
N LYS A 293 17.80 -21.76 -2.09
CA LYS A 293 17.66 -22.98 -1.28
C LYS A 293 16.23 -23.51 -1.21
N ARG A 294 15.22 -22.61 -1.04
CA ARG A 294 13.79 -22.99 -1.05
C ARG A 294 13.35 -23.53 -2.41
N TYR A 295 13.80 -22.89 -3.50
CA TYR A 295 13.54 -23.36 -4.86
C TYR A 295 14.05 -24.79 -5.08
N LEU A 296 15.30 -25.10 -4.71
CA LEU A 296 15.87 -26.45 -4.83
C LEU A 296 15.08 -27.47 -3.99
N ARG A 297 14.63 -27.10 -2.77
CA ARG A 297 13.79 -27.99 -1.96
C ARG A 297 12.44 -28.26 -2.61
N ILE A 298 11.78 -27.26 -3.18
CA ILE A 298 10.50 -27.44 -3.89
C ILE A 298 10.66 -28.35 -5.10
N LYS A 299 11.78 -28.25 -5.83
CA LYS A 299 12.00 -28.95 -7.09
C LYS A 299 12.51 -30.38 -6.93
N PHE A 300 13.37 -30.65 -5.95
CA PHE A 300 14.10 -31.90 -5.83
C PHE A 300 13.85 -32.70 -4.53
N ILE A 301 13.23 -32.10 -3.52
CA ILE A 301 12.90 -32.80 -2.28
C ILE A 301 11.39 -32.92 -2.23
N LYS A 302 10.89 -34.17 -2.31
CA LYS A 302 9.46 -34.50 -2.25
C LYS A 302 8.86 -34.21 -0.87
#